data_fe040d1ae29c7855eaa897f899faa305
#
_entry.id   fe040d1ae29c7855eaa897f899faa305
#
_cell.length_a   1.000
_cell.length_b   1.000
_cell.length_c   1.000
_cell.angle_alpha   90.00
_cell.angle_beta   90.00
_cell.angle_gamma   90.00
#
_symmetry.space_group_name_H-M   'P 1'
#
loop_
_entity.id
_entity.type
_entity.pdbx_description
1 polymer ?
#
loop_
_entity_poly.entity_id
_entity_poly.type
_entity_poly.pdbx_seq_one_letter_code
_entity_poly.pdbx_strand_id
1 'polypeptide(L)'
;NIDEIECNQYKYVDIDVDGKISSRRFFGKVNVVDPNLDMKFVGGLDMSKPLPMFRFKADVNQANLDALNFIDDSLSSLSFSTKVDFTGLKLDDMNGDIAIYDARYSNARGDVSTKNIALNVSNEDKQRKIKLHSSFVDASVEGSGSYADLFSKVKSTIAQHITAIPQEKKKNLQVPDFKVNVDVKNLNNIFALLQPELNIASGTKCEAIYKKES
;
A
#
# COMPACT_ATOMS: atom_id res chain seq x y z
N ASN A 1 -11.31 -14.34 -24.27
CA ASN A 1 -12.32 -13.45 -23.69
C ASN A 1 -13.06 -14.21 -22.58
N ILE A 2 -13.39 -13.54 -21.50
CA ILE A 2 -14.18 -14.07 -20.37
C ILE A 2 -15.37 -13.14 -20.22
N ASP A 3 -16.55 -13.68 -20.39
CA ASP A 3 -17.78 -12.88 -20.40
C ASP A 3 -18.13 -12.34 -19.01
N GLU A 4 -17.89 -13.12 -17.95
CA GLU A 4 -18.19 -12.75 -16.57
C GLU A 4 -17.26 -13.45 -15.57
N ILE A 5 -16.80 -12.71 -14.54
CA ILE A 5 -16.15 -13.26 -13.34
C ILE A 5 -16.77 -12.62 -12.11
N GLU A 6 -17.17 -13.43 -11.13
CA GLU A 6 -17.62 -12.91 -9.83
C GLU A 6 -16.46 -12.88 -8.83
N CYS A 7 -16.22 -11.69 -8.26
CA CYS A 7 -15.26 -11.49 -7.19
C CYS A 7 -15.78 -10.40 -6.25
N ASN A 8 -15.61 -10.61 -4.95
CA ASN A 8 -16.08 -9.68 -3.91
C ASN A 8 -17.58 -9.31 -4.04
N GLN A 9 -18.43 -10.28 -4.42
CA GLN A 9 -19.88 -10.12 -4.65
C GLN A 9 -20.21 -9.15 -5.80
N TYR A 10 -19.23 -8.82 -6.65
CA TYR A 10 -19.42 -8.04 -7.86
C TYR A 10 -19.13 -8.91 -9.09
N LYS A 11 -19.95 -8.76 -10.12
CA LYS A 11 -19.82 -9.46 -11.40
C LYS A 11 -19.13 -8.56 -12.41
N TYR A 12 -17.85 -8.81 -12.64
CA TYR A 12 -17.05 -8.14 -13.65
C TYR A 12 -17.39 -8.69 -15.01
N VAL A 13 -17.53 -7.82 -16.00
CA VAL A 13 -17.82 -8.18 -17.39
C VAL A 13 -16.74 -7.66 -18.34
N ASP A 14 -16.79 -8.08 -19.61
CA ASP A 14 -15.90 -7.63 -20.69
C ASP A 14 -14.40 -7.72 -20.32
N ILE A 15 -13.99 -8.92 -19.92
CA ILE A 15 -12.61 -9.20 -19.52
C ILE A 15 -11.89 -9.93 -20.66
N ASP A 16 -10.84 -9.31 -21.19
CA ASP A 16 -9.94 -9.94 -22.15
C ASP A 16 -8.61 -10.34 -21.48
N VAL A 17 -8.23 -11.60 -21.64
CA VAL A 17 -7.00 -12.15 -21.07
C VAL A 17 -6.17 -12.80 -22.16
N ASP A 18 -4.96 -12.28 -22.37
CA ASP A 18 -3.94 -12.85 -23.24
C ASP A 18 -2.70 -13.19 -22.44
N GLY A 19 -2.48 -14.48 -22.17
CA GLY A 19 -1.38 -14.88 -21.31
C GLY A 19 -1.27 -16.36 -21.05
N LYS A 20 -0.33 -16.70 -20.19
CA LYS A 20 -0.08 -18.07 -19.73
C LYS A 20 -0.43 -18.19 -18.26
N ILE A 21 -1.34 -19.12 -17.96
CA ILE A 21 -1.71 -19.48 -16.60
C ILE A 21 -1.15 -20.89 -16.33
N SER A 22 -0.43 -21.05 -15.27
CA SER A 22 -0.01 -22.37 -14.77
C SER A 22 -0.01 -22.32 -13.25
N SER A 23 -0.03 -23.47 -12.57
CA SER A 23 -0.14 -23.58 -11.12
C SER A 23 0.44 -22.39 -10.34
N ARG A 24 -0.42 -21.48 -9.87
CA ARG A 24 -0.07 -20.28 -9.09
C ARG A 24 0.81 -19.24 -9.81
N ARG A 25 0.82 -19.25 -11.17
CA ARG A 25 1.54 -18.25 -12.00
C ARG A 25 0.62 -17.70 -13.06
N PHE A 26 0.74 -16.41 -13.29
CA PHE A 26 0.16 -15.73 -14.42
C PHE A 26 1.22 -14.83 -15.06
N PHE A 27 1.34 -14.88 -16.40
CA PHE A 27 2.14 -13.93 -17.17
C PHE A 27 1.36 -13.57 -18.43
N GLY A 28 1.05 -12.28 -18.60
CA GLY A 28 0.25 -11.86 -19.74
C GLY A 28 -0.27 -10.44 -19.63
N LYS A 29 -1.35 -10.22 -20.35
CA LYS A 29 -2.12 -8.98 -20.35
C LYS A 29 -3.54 -9.29 -19.91
N VAL A 30 -4.12 -8.35 -19.17
CA VAL A 30 -5.54 -8.35 -18.82
C VAL A 30 -6.07 -6.97 -19.17
N ASN A 31 -7.18 -6.93 -19.89
CA ASN A 31 -7.92 -5.71 -20.18
C ASN A 31 -9.35 -5.90 -19.65
N VAL A 32 -9.82 -4.98 -18.86
CA VAL A 32 -11.17 -4.99 -18.29
C VAL A 32 -11.85 -3.70 -18.74
N VAL A 33 -13.04 -3.82 -19.32
CA VAL A 33 -13.87 -2.68 -19.75
C VAL A 33 -15.27 -2.84 -19.15
N ASP A 34 -15.31 -2.85 -17.83
CA ASP A 34 -16.53 -3.00 -17.05
C ASP A 34 -17.09 -1.61 -16.70
N PRO A 35 -18.41 -1.43 -16.50
CA PRO A 35 -18.99 -0.15 -16.10
C PRO A 35 -18.37 0.50 -14.86
N ASN A 36 -17.84 -0.30 -13.93
CA ASN A 36 -17.21 0.16 -12.69
C ASN A 36 -15.70 -0.06 -12.63
N LEU A 37 -15.09 -0.70 -13.63
CA LEU A 37 -13.65 -0.92 -13.72
C LEU A 37 -13.14 -0.83 -15.16
N ASP A 38 -12.37 0.19 -15.47
CA ASP A 38 -11.56 0.28 -16.68
C ASP A 38 -10.08 0.12 -16.30
N MET A 39 -9.49 -1.03 -16.66
CA MET A 39 -8.13 -1.38 -16.25
C MET A 39 -7.38 -2.13 -17.35
N LYS A 40 -6.10 -1.80 -17.48
CA LYS A 40 -5.12 -2.56 -18.28
C LYS A 40 -4.01 -3.04 -17.37
N PHE A 41 -3.68 -4.31 -17.49
CA PHE A 41 -2.59 -4.94 -16.77
C PHE A 41 -1.64 -5.63 -17.76
N VAL A 42 -0.33 -5.50 -17.53
CA VAL A 42 0.67 -6.25 -18.27
C VAL A 42 1.82 -6.66 -17.37
N GLY A 43 2.11 -7.96 -17.35
CA GLY A 43 3.21 -8.49 -16.54
C GLY A 43 2.93 -9.86 -15.96
N GLY A 44 3.46 -10.12 -14.77
CA GLY A 44 3.37 -11.43 -14.15
C GLY A 44 3.29 -11.44 -12.65
N LEU A 45 2.63 -12.49 -12.18
CA LEU A 45 2.51 -12.87 -10.79
C LEU A 45 3.01 -14.31 -10.65
N ASP A 46 3.99 -14.57 -9.81
CA ASP A 46 4.49 -15.92 -9.51
C ASP A 46 4.38 -16.20 -8.02
N MET A 47 3.32 -16.90 -7.64
CA MET A 47 3.07 -17.33 -6.26
C MET A 47 3.48 -18.79 -6.02
N SER A 48 4.22 -19.42 -6.94
CA SER A 48 4.71 -20.80 -6.82
C SER A 48 5.98 -20.92 -5.97
N LYS A 49 6.67 -19.81 -5.73
CA LYS A 49 7.92 -19.75 -4.97
C LYS A 49 7.68 -19.43 -3.50
N PRO A 50 8.62 -19.76 -2.61
CA PRO A 50 8.55 -19.37 -1.18
C PRO A 50 8.40 -17.84 -1.00
N LEU A 51 9.07 -17.05 -1.85
CA LEU A 51 8.88 -15.61 -1.95
C LEU A 51 8.13 -15.31 -3.26
N PRO A 52 6.83 -15.04 -3.19
CA PRO A 52 6.04 -14.63 -4.34
C PRO A 52 6.64 -13.41 -5.04
N MET A 53 6.54 -13.39 -6.37
CA MET A 53 7.07 -12.32 -7.20
C MET A 53 5.92 -11.63 -7.95
N PHE A 54 5.98 -10.30 -7.95
CA PHE A 54 5.02 -9.41 -8.60
C PHE A 54 5.81 -8.48 -9.52
N ARG A 55 5.71 -8.67 -10.83
CA ARG A 55 6.38 -7.82 -11.80
C ARG A 55 5.40 -7.43 -12.89
N PHE A 56 4.83 -6.25 -12.75
CA PHE A 56 3.80 -5.80 -13.67
C PHE A 56 3.70 -4.28 -13.76
N LYS A 57 2.97 -3.83 -14.77
CA LYS A 57 2.40 -2.48 -14.89
C LYS A 57 0.89 -2.60 -14.96
N ALA A 58 0.19 -1.66 -14.35
CA ALA A 58 -1.25 -1.54 -14.50
C ALA A 58 -1.63 -0.07 -14.66
N ASP A 59 -2.60 0.17 -15.53
CA ASP A 59 -3.26 1.46 -15.71
C ASP A 59 -4.72 1.26 -15.34
N VAL A 60 -5.17 1.91 -14.29
CA VAL A 60 -6.56 1.94 -13.84
C VAL A 60 -7.11 3.32 -14.20
N ASN A 61 -7.87 3.39 -15.28
CA ASN A 61 -8.48 4.63 -15.72
C ASN A 61 -9.65 5.01 -14.81
N GLN A 62 -10.38 4.00 -14.32
CA GLN A 62 -11.50 4.15 -13.41
C GLN A 62 -11.70 2.87 -12.60
N ALA A 63 -11.90 3.00 -11.29
CA ALA A 63 -12.40 1.96 -10.42
C ALA A 63 -13.39 2.59 -9.42
N ASN A 64 -14.68 2.28 -9.54
CA ASN A 64 -15.72 2.73 -8.62
C ASN A 64 -15.74 1.79 -7.42
N LEU A 65 -15.01 2.15 -6.36
CA LEU A 65 -14.68 1.26 -5.26
C LEU A 65 -15.88 0.81 -4.44
N ASP A 66 -16.86 1.67 -4.27
CA ASP A 66 -18.14 1.39 -3.64
C ASP A 66 -18.93 0.35 -4.46
N ALA A 67 -19.14 0.60 -5.76
CA ALA A 67 -19.86 -0.32 -6.64
C ALA A 67 -19.16 -1.69 -6.75
N LEU A 68 -17.83 -1.72 -6.67
CA LEU A 68 -17.01 -2.93 -6.69
C LEU A 68 -16.95 -3.64 -5.31
N ASN A 69 -17.62 -3.13 -4.29
CA ASN A 69 -17.65 -3.64 -2.92
C ASN A 69 -16.27 -3.68 -2.22
N PHE A 70 -15.34 -2.78 -2.60
CA PHE A 70 -14.05 -2.68 -1.92
C PHE A 70 -14.11 -1.84 -0.65
N ILE A 71 -14.90 -0.78 -0.66
CA ILE A 71 -15.08 0.11 0.50
C ILE A 71 -16.53 0.59 0.56
N ASP A 72 -17.02 0.86 1.78
CA ASP A 72 -18.32 1.47 2.05
C ASP A 72 -18.14 3.00 2.14
N ASP A 73 -17.86 3.64 1.02
CA ASP A 73 -17.72 5.10 0.88
C ASP A 73 -18.33 5.53 -0.45
N SER A 74 -19.55 6.05 -0.40
CA SER A 74 -20.38 6.32 -1.57
C SER A 74 -19.70 7.27 -2.56
N LEU A 75 -19.89 6.99 -3.85
CA LEU A 75 -19.28 7.70 -4.98
C LEU A 75 -17.74 7.66 -4.98
N SER A 76 -17.15 6.69 -4.28
CA SER A 76 -15.72 6.54 -4.26
C SER A 76 -15.18 6.02 -5.60
N SER A 77 -14.24 6.73 -6.16
CA SER A 77 -13.57 6.37 -7.41
C SER A 77 -12.06 6.56 -7.30
N LEU A 78 -11.32 5.66 -7.94
CA LEU A 78 -9.86 5.65 -7.95
C LEU A 78 -9.34 5.49 -9.38
N SER A 79 -8.35 6.30 -9.75
CA SER A 79 -7.57 6.12 -10.98
C SER A 79 -6.08 6.26 -10.70
N PHE A 80 -5.23 5.49 -11.37
CA PHE A 80 -3.77 5.56 -11.26
C PHE A 80 -3.08 4.70 -12.31
N SER A 81 -1.81 4.97 -12.57
CA SER A 81 -0.89 4.03 -13.21
C SER A 81 0.10 3.50 -12.18
N THR A 82 0.51 2.24 -12.31
CA THR A 82 1.50 1.67 -11.39
C THR A 82 2.53 0.79 -12.11
N LYS A 83 3.74 0.78 -11.55
CA LYS A 83 4.80 -0.17 -11.88
C LYS A 83 5.23 -0.87 -10.60
N VAL A 84 5.20 -2.19 -10.63
CA VAL A 84 5.57 -3.06 -9.51
C VAL A 84 6.69 -4.00 -9.94
N ASP A 85 7.77 -4.04 -9.19
CA ASP A 85 8.81 -5.07 -9.22
C ASP A 85 9.13 -5.45 -7.77
N PHE A 86 8.44 -6.46 -7.26
CA PHE A 86 8.36 -6.69 -5.84
C PHE A 86 8.33 -8.18 -5.52
N THR A 87 8.94 -8.58 -4.42
CA THR A 87 8.90 -9.95 -3.89
C THR A 87 8.44 -9.96 -2.44
N GLY A 88 7.87 -11.10 -2.01
CA GLY A 88 7.40 -11.30 -0.65
C GLY A 88 5.96 -10.84 -0.41
N LEU A 89 5.33 -11.39 0.62
CA LEU A 89 3.99 -11.03 1.09
C LEU A 89 3.99 -10.61 2.55
N LYS A 90 4.94 -11.11 3.33
CA LYS A 90 5.08 -10.70 4.72
C LYS A 90 5.99 -9.48 4.77
N LEU A 91 5.67 -8.54 5.64
CA LEU A 91 6.41 -7.29 5.80
C LEU A 91 7.94 -7.50 5.89
N ASP A 92 8.36 -8.54 6.60
CA ASP A 92 9.77 -8.88 6.79
C ASP A 92 10.44 -9.58 5.61
N ASP A 93 9.65 -10.06 4.65
CA ASP A 93 10.12 -10.76 3.44
C ASP A 93 10.03 -9.87 2.19
N MET A 94 9.44 -8.69 2.33
CA MET A 94 9.23 -7.78 1.22
C MET A 94 10.55 -7.19 0.72
N ASN A 95 10.72 -7.13 -0.61
CA ASN A 95 11.86 -6.51 -1.28
C ASN A 95 11.47 -6.03 -2.68
N GLY A 96 11.88 -4.83 -3.05
CA GLY A 96 11.64 -4.27 -4.37
C GLY A 96 11.01 -2.89 -4.37
N ASP A 97 10.42 -2.53 -5.52
CA ASP A 97 9.92 -1.20 -5.82
C ASP A 97 8.45 -1.23 -6.23
N ILE A 98 7.69 -0.28 -5.71
CA ILE A 98 6.34 0.04 -6.16
C ILE A 98 6.31 1.53 -6.48
N ALA A 99 5.91 1.88 -7.69
CA ALA A 99 5.70 3.26 -8.10
C ALA A 99 4.26 3.44 -8.59
N ILE A 100 3.58 4.45 -8.07
CA ILE A 100 2.23 4.84 -8.47
C ILE A 100 2.32 6.24 -9.06
N TYR A 101 1.70 6.44 -10.22
CA TYR A 101 1.71 7.70 -10.96
C TYR A 101 0.29 8.21 -11.17
N ASP A 102 0.15 9.52 -11.19
CA ASP A 102 -1.08 10.24 -11.54
C ASP A 102 -2.32 9.70 -10.81
N ALA A 103 -2.12 9.34 -9.52
CA ALA A 103 -3.20 8.80 -8.71
C ALA A 103 -4.21 9.90 -8.35
N ARG A 104 -5.49 9.58 -8.51
CA ARG A 104 -6.61 10.41 -8.09
C ARG A 104 -7.64 9.55 -7.37
N TYR A 105 -8.01 9.98 -6.19
CA TYR A 105 -9.12 9.43 -5.42
C TYR A 105 -10.19 10.51 -5.25
N SER A 106 -11.45 10.15 -5.42
CA SER A 106 -12.61 11.02 -5.16
C SER A 106 -13.70 10.27 -4.44
N ASN A 107 -14.49 10.99 -3.65
CA ASN A 107 -15.71 10.52 -3.01
C ASN A 107 -16.71 11.68 -2.89
N ALA A 108 -17.82 11.48 -2.14
CA ALA A 108 -18.84 12.51 -1.91
C ALA A 108 -18.30 13.79 -1.23
N ARG A 109 -17.13 13.73 -0.55
CA ARG A 109 -16.50 14.86 0.16
C ARG A 109 -15.55 15.67 -0.70
N GLY A 110 -15.13 15.15 -1.85
CA GLY A 110 -14.21 15.84 -2.77
C GLY A 110 -13.20 14.92 -3.44
N ASP A 111 -12.05 15.46 -3.84
CA ASP A 111 -11.00 14.70 -4.48
C ASP A 111 -9.60 15.06 -4.00
N VAL A 112 -8.69 14.12 -4.13
CA VAL A 112 -7.27 14.30 -3.91
C VAL A 112 -6.48 13.62 -5.02
N SER A 113 -5.39 14.24 -5.43
CA SER A 113 -4.51 13.68 -6.46
C SER A 113 -3.04 13.82 -6.11
N THR A 114 -2.24 12.93 -6.67
CA THR A 114 -0.78 12.99 -6.58
C THR A 114 -0.14 12.51 -7.88
N LYS A 115 0.96 13.14 -8.27
CA LYS A 115 1.70 12.74 -9.47
C LYS A 115 2.56 11.50 -9.25
N ASN A 116 3.04 11.30 -8.03
CA ASN A 116 3.95 10.19 -7.75
C ASN A 116 3.88 9.75 -6.29
N ILE A 117 3.82 8.43 -6.09
CA ILE A 117 4.09 7.76 -4.82
C ILE A 117 5.10 6.66 -5.13
N ALA A 118 6.25 6.67 -4.46
CA ALA A 118 7.28 5.65 -4.62
C ALA A 118 7.55 4.97 -3.28
N LEU A 119 7.45 3.65 -3.27
CA LEU A 119 7.82 2.79 -2.15
C LEU A 119 8.99 1.92 -2.59
N ASN A 120 10.10 2.01 -1.86
CA ASN A 120 11.25 1.14 -1.99
C ASN A 120 11.43 0.35 -0.70
N VAL A 121 11.56 -0.96 -0.82
CA VAL A 121 11.84 -1.87 0.30
C VAL A 121 13.08 -2.67 -0.04
N SER A 122 14.09 -2.62 0.82
CA SER A 122 15.33 -3.37 0.69
C SER A 122 15.61 -4.17 1.97
N ASN A 123 15.94 -5.45 1.80
CA ASN A 123 16.31 -6.36 2.86
C ASN A 123 17.64 -7.04 2.46
N GLU A 124 18.75 -6.36 2.69
CA GLU A 124 20.09 -6.83 2.35
C GLU A 124 20.94 -6.96 3.61
N ASP A 125 21.70 -8.03 3.74
CA ASP A 125 22.71 -8.27 4.80
C ASP A 125 22.19 -7.99 6.23
N LYS A 126 20.96 -8.40 6.53
CA LYS A 126 20.28 -8.15 7.82
C LYS A 126 19.95 -6.67 8.08
N GLN A 127 20.25 -5.78 7.16
CA GLN A 127 19.79 -4.41 7.16
C GLN A 127 18.48 -4.30 6.40
N ARG A 128 17.53 -3.65 6.99
CA ARG A 128 16.20 -3.44 6.43
C ARG A 128 15.96 -1.96 6.23
N LYS A 129 15.41 -1.62 5.08
CA LYS A 129 15.12 -0.25 4.74
C LYS A 129 13.80 -0.16 3.99
N ILE A 130 12.93 0.68 4.47
CA ILE A 130 11.71 1.10 3.77
C ILE A 130 11.82 2.59 3.52
N LYS A 131 11.57 3.02 2.30
CA LYS A 131 11.45 4.44 1.93
C LYS A 131 10.14 4.66 1.22
N LEU A 132 9.36 5.59 1.71
CA LEU A 132 8.18 6.13 1.05
C LEU A 132 8.46 7.57 0.65
N HIS A 133 8.22 7.89 -0.61
CA HIS A 133 8.28 9.24 -1.13
C HIS A 133 6.96 9.59 -1.82
N SER A 134 6.38 10.73 -1.48
CA SER A 134 5.16 11.23 -2.14
C SER A 134 5.07 12.76 -2.04
N SER A 135 4.05 13.34 -2.68
CA SER A 135 3.72 14.76 -2.50
C SER A 135 3.15 15.07 -1.11
N PHE A 136 2.72 14.06 -0.35
CA PHE A 136 2.04 14.22 0.95
C PHE A 136 2.97 14.00 2.14
N VAL A 137 3.84 12.99 2.05
CA VAL A 137 4.72 12.57 3.13
C VAL A 137 5.95 11.87 2.57
N ASP A 138 7.10 12.12 3.16
CA ASP A 138 8.28 11.29 3.05
C ASP A 138 8.46 10.53 4.36
N ALA A 139 8.71 9.23 4.25
CA ALA A 139 8.98 8.40 5.42
C ALA A 139 10.11 7.41 5.14
N SER A 140 10.91 7.11 6.15
CA SER A 140 11.89 6.04 6.08
C SER A 140 11.97 5.27 7.39
N VAL A 141 12.21 3.98 7.26
CA VAL A 141 12.52 3.08 8.36
C VAL A 141 13.79 2.32 7.99
N GLU A 142 14.81 2.40 8.82
CA GLU A 142 16.10 1.73 8.60
C GLU A 142 16.54 1.03 9.88
N GLY A 143 17.04 -0.21 9.77
CA GLY A 143 17.55 -0.92 10.95
C GLY A 143 17.70 -2.42 10.74
N SER A 144 17.94 -3.13 11.84
CA SER A 144 18.08 -4.58 11.86
C SER A 144 16.89 -5.22 12.58
N GLY A 145 16.43 -6.39 12.16
CA GLY A 145 15.39 -7.13 12.85
C GLY A 145 14.02 -7.06 12.17
N SER A 146 12.95 -7.31 12.93
CA SER A 146 11.60 -7.44 12.39
C SER A 146 10.88 -6.09 12.33
N TYR A 147 10.35 -5.73 11.16
CA TYR A 147 9.44 -4.60 11.02
C TYR A 147 8.14 -4.80 11.81
N ALA A 148 7.67 -6.06 11.91
CA ALA A 148 6.45 -6.36 12.65
C ALA A 148 6.60 -6.00 14.14
N ASP A 149 7.76 -6.31 14.75
CA ASP A 149 8.05 -5.95 16.15
C ASP A 149 8.15 -4.43 16.32
N LEU A 150 8.81 -3.74 15.39
CA LEU A 150 8.90 -2.29 15.41
C LEU A 150 7.51 -1.63 15.36
N PHE A 151 6.67 -2.01 14.40
CA PHE A 151 5.33 -1.43 14.27
C PHE A 151 4.45 -1.73 15.48
N SER A 152 4.54 -2.95 16.04
CA SER A 152 3.86 -3.29 17.29
C SER A 152 4.30 -2.40 18.45
N LYS A 153 5.61 -2.12 18.56
CA LYS A 153 6.15 -1.23 19.58
C LYS A 153 5.70 0.22 19.39
N VAL A 154 5.78 0.73 18.16
CA VAL A 154 5.29 2.08 17.83
C VAL A 154 3.83 2.22 18.20
N LYS A 155 2.97 1.27 17.78
CA LYS A 155 1.55 1.24 18.11
C LYS A 155 1.33 1.25 19.62
N SER A 156 2.05 0.39 20.37
CA SER A 156 1.92 0.31 21.83
C SER A 156 2.35 1.59 22.53
N THR A 157 3.40 2.26 22.02
CA THR A 157 3.88 3.52 22.58
C THR A 157 2.87 4.65 22.34
N ILE A 158 2.32 4.74 21.14
CA ILE A 158 1.29 5.74 20.79
C ILE A 158 0.02 5.50 21.62
N ALA A 159 -0.40 4.25 21.80
CA ALA A 159 -1.58 3.87 22.60
C ALA A 159 -1.46 4.25 24.09
N GLN A 160 -0.24 4.44 24.62
CA GLN A 160 -0.04 4.93 25.98
C GLN A 160 -0.38 6.43 26.12
N HIS A 161 -0.34 7.18 25.02
CA HIS A 161 -0.56 8.63 25.00
C HIS A 161 -1.90 9.02 24.37
N ILE A 162 -2.53 8.11 23.59
CA ILE A 162 -3.80 8.34 22.91
C ILE A 162 -4.83 7.31 23.40
N THR A 163 -5.74 7.74 24.24
CA THR A 163 -6.77 6.88 24.89
C THR A 163 -7.74 6.22 23.90
N ALA A 164 -7.86 6.75 22.68
CA ALA A 164 -8.70 6.20 21.61
C ALA A 164 -8.12 4.91 20.98
N ILE A 165 -6.83 4.59 21.23
CA ILE A 165 -6.19 3.40 20.68
C ILE A 165 -6.24 2.29 21.72
N PRO A 166 -6.84 1.11 21.41
CA PRO A 166 -6.89 -0.01 22.35
C PRO A 166 -5.48 -0.46 22.76
N GLN A 167 -5.25 -0.58 24.06
CA GLN A 167 -3.99 -1.10 24.59
C GLN A 167 -3.96 -2.62 24.42
N GLU A 168 -3.04 -3.12 23.61
CA GLU A 168 -2.74 -4.55 23.55
C GLU A 168 -1.89 -4.97 24.75
N LYS A 169 -2.11 -6.22 25.23
CA LYS A 169 -1.30 -6.78 26.33
C LYS A 169 0.18 -6.69 25.97
N LYS A 170 0.99 -6.15 26.89
CA LYS A 170 2.45 -6.05 26.75
C LYS A 170 3.05 -7.41 26.38
N LYS A 171 3.38 -7.62 25.12
CA LYS A 171 4.34 -8.64 24.74
C LYS A 171 5.72 -8.08 25.04
N ASN A 172 6.60 -8.90 25.63
CA ASN A 172 8.04 -8.58 25.74
C ASN A 172 8.63 -8.58 24.32
N LEU A 173 8.48 -7.47 23.61
CA LEU A 173 9.00 -7.29 22.27
C LEU A 173 10.47 -6.89 22.39
N GLN A 174 11.36 -7.75 21.94
CA GLN A 174 12.75 -7.37 21.72
C GLN A 174 12.79 -6.48 20.47
N VAL A 175 12.69 -5.19 20.65
CA VAL A 175 12.76 -4.26 19.53
C VAL A 175 14.22 -4.15 19.10
N PRO A 176 14.54 -4.48 17.85
CA PRO A 176 15.87 -4.29 17.30
C PRO A 176 16.16 -2.80 17.08
N ASP A 177 17.40 -2.51 16.72
CA ASP A 177 17.81 -1.14 16.39
C ASP A 177 17.14 -0.64 15.13
N PHE A 178 16.31 0.38 15.24
CA PHE A 178 15.67 1.05 14.13
C PHE A 178 15.73 2.57 14.25
N LYS A 179 15.88 3.21 13.09
CA LYS A 179 15.67 4.65 12.92
C LYS A 179 14.45 4.88 12.04
N VAL A 180 13.54 5.71 12.50
CA VAL A 180 12.33 6.10 11.77
C VAL A 180 12.38 7.60 11.55
N ASN A 181 12.19 8.05 10.31
CA ASN A 181 12.03 9.45 9.97
C ASN A 181 10.71 9.64 9.21
N VAL A 182 9.98 10.68 9.54
CA VAL A 182 8.76 11.10 8.86
C VAL A 182 8.81 12.60 8.63
N ASP A 183 8.57 13.04 7.40
CA ASP A 183 8.44 14.44 7.01
C ASP A 183 7.08 14.66 6.35
N VAL A 184 6.16 15.28 7.07
CA VAL A 184 4.80 15.55 6.60
C VAL A 184 4.79 16.80 5.76
N LYS A 185 4.51 16.67 4.47
CA LYS A 185 4.44 17.78 3.52
C LYS A 185 3.04 18.40 3.52
N ASN A 186 2.01 17.62 3.17
CA ASN A 186 0.62 18.06 3.16
C ASN A 186 -0.33 16.84 3.21
N LEU A 187 -0.83 16.50 4.39
CA LEU A 187 -1.80 15.41 4.59
C LEU A 187 -3.25 15.90 4.72
N ASN A 188 -3.48 17.22 4.82
CA ASN A 188 -4.80 17.76 5.16
C ASN A 188 -5.86 17.39 4.12
N ASN A 189 -5.52 17.43 2.82
CA ASN A 189 -6.47 17.05 1.77
C ASN A 189 -6.83 15.58 1.83
N ILE A 190 -5.90 14.71 2.22
CA ILE A 190 -6.17 13.28 2.41
C ILE A 190 -7.07 13.07 3.62
N PHE A 191 -6.75 13.69 4.75
CA PHE A 191 -7.56 13.56 5.97
C PHE A 191 -8.95 14.14 5.80
N ALA A 192 -9.11 15.26 5.08
CA ALA A 192 -10.43 15.83 4.80
C ALA A 192 -11.37 14.83 4.08
N LEU A 193 -10.81 13.93 3.25
CA LEU A 193 -11.58 12.93 2.54
C LEU A 193 -11.77 11.62 3.32
N LEU A 194 -10.73 11.16 4.01
CA LEU A 194 -10.72 9.83 4.63
C LEU A 194 -11.05 9.87 6.12
N GLN A 195 -10.53 10.87 6.85
CA GLN A 195 -10.71 11.05 8.29
C GLN A 195 -10.69 12.53 8.67
N PRO A 196 -11.78 13.27 8.44
CA PRO A 196 -11.83 14.73 8.62
C PRO A 196 -11.54 15.22 10.05
N GLU A 197 -11.62 14.34 11.05
CA GLU A 197 -11.28 14.66 12.44
C GLU A 197 -9.78 14.72 12.70
N LEU A 198 -8.94 14.21 11.78
CA LEU A 198 -7.49 14.25 11.91
C LEU A 198 -6.90 15.45 11.18
N ASN A 199 -5.99 16.14 11.86
CA ASN A 199 -5.21 17.22 11.29
C ASN A 199 -3.75 17.09 11.74
N ILE A 200 -2.83 17.08 10.78
CA ILE A 200 -1.40 17.13 11.05
C ILE A 200 -0.81 18.33 10.30
N ALA A 201 -0.16 19.21 11.02
CA ALA A 201 0.43 20.41 10.43
C ALA A 201 1.45 20.06 9.33
N SER A 202 1.37 20.75 8.20
CA SER A 202 2.39 20.65 7.15
C SER A 202 3.75 21.07 7.70
N GLY A 203 4.82 20.34 7.29
CA GLY A 203 6.17 20.56 7.79
C GLY A 203 6.45 19.86 9.13
N THR A 204 5.50 19.09 9.68
CA THR A 204 5.76 18.26 10.87
C THR A 204 6.82 17.22 10.54
N LYS A 205 7.89 17.21 11.35
CA LYS A 205 8.97 16.21 11.24
C LYS A 205 9.03 15.40 12.51
N CYS A 206 9.18 14.09 12.34
CA CYS A 206 9.35 13.15 13.43
C CYS A 206 10.59 12.29 13.16
N GLU A 207 11.47 12.22 14.14
CA GLU A 207 12.58 11.27 14.15
C GLU A 207 12.49 10.43 15.41
N ALA A 208 12.56 9.12 15.25
CA ALA A 208 12.59 8.19 16.37
C ALA A 208 13.72 7.18 16.18
N ILE A 209 14.48 6.94 17.25
CA ILE A 209 15.56 5.95 17.29
C ILE A 209 15.20 4.93 18.36
N TYR A 210 15.07 3.68 17.94
CA TYR A 210 14.84 2.55 18.83
C TYR A 210 16.15 1.77 18.94
N LYS A 211 16.65 1.63 20.15
CA LYS A 211 17.84 0.83 20.44
C LYS A 211 17.44 -0.39 21.26
N LYS A 212 18.06 -1.52 20.97
CA LYS A 212 17.93 -2.72 21.77
C LYS A 212 18.48 -2.43 23.17
N GLU A 213 17.67 -2.66 24.20
CA GLU A 213 18.16 -2.64 25.59
C GLU A 213 19.17 -3.77 25.74
N SER A 214 20.38 -3.44 26.20
CA SER A 214 21.50 -4.37 26.45
C SER A 214 21.29 -5.16 27.73
#